data_0003ebb6cec39d7adbc2bb743f8ea8ff
#
_entry.id   0003ebb6cec39d7adbc2bb743f8ea8ff
#
_cell.length_a   1.000
_cell.length_b   1.000
_cell.length_c   1.000
_cell.angle_alpha   90.00
_cell.angle_beta   90.00
_cell.angle_gamma   90.00
#
_symmetry.space_group_name_H-M   'P 1'
#
loop_
_entity.id
_entity.type
_entity.pdbx_description
1 polymer ?
#
loop_
_entity_poly.entity_id
_entity_poly.type
_entity_poly.pdbx_seq_one_letter_code
_entity_poly.pdbx_strand_id
1 'polypeptide(L)'
;MNPAIGPSPLAVDVAIFTVTEADLKVLLVRRQAPPFRDAWCLPGDAVDLGDMGRQSGENLAQASLRVVETATGLDADSTQLHQVQTFGQAGRDPRGRVVTVASLARLSPDLAPLVEMRPGSDWFSVG
;
A
#
# COMPACT_ATOMS: atom_id res chain seq x y z
N MET A 1 -5.87 -2.27 -26.97
CA MET A 1 -5.94 -1.67 -25.63
C MET A 1 -6.38 -0.22 -25.75
N ASN A 2 -7.26 0.19 -24.87
CA ASN A 2 -7.67 1.58 -24.82
C ASN A 2 -6.59 2.41 -24.10
N PRO A 3 -5.94 3.37 -24.78
CA PRO A 3 -4.89 4.16 -24.16
C PRO A 3 -5.37 5.05 -23.01
N ALA A 4 -6.69 5.25 -22.88
CA ALA A 4 -7.25 6.03 -21.78
C ALA A 4 -7.32 5.24 -20.46
N ILE A 5 -7.01 3.95 -20.46
CA ILE A 5 -7.09 3.11 -19.25
C ILE A 5 -5.81 3.20 -18.41
N GLY A 6 -4.67 3.51 -18.98
CA GLY A 6 -3.48 3.68 -18.16
C GLY A 6 -3.49 5.00 -17.39
N PRO A 7 -3.02 5.08 -16.16
CA PRO A 7 -2.42 4.06 -15.31
C PRO A 7 -3.43 3.01 -14.87
N SER A 8 -2.95 1.98 -14.19
CA SER A 8 -3.78 0.85 -13.79
C SER A 8 -5.01 1.30 -13.01
N PRO A 9 -6.23 0.83 -13.38
CA PRO A 9 -7.44 1.12 -12.62
C PRO A 9 -7.55 0.30 -11.34
N LEU A 10 -6.62 -0.61 -11.10
CA LEU A 10 -6.61 -1.46 -9.91
C LEU A 10 -5.36 -1.14 -9.09
N ALA A 11 -5.56 -0.92 -7.80
CA ALA A 11 -4.49 -0.60 -6.87
C ALA A 11 -4.64 -1.42 -5.60
N VAL A 12 -3.59 -1.47 -4.81
CA VAL A 12 -3.61 -2.03 -3.46
C VAL A 12 -3.11 -0.98 -2.49
N ASP A 13 -3.71 -0.93 -1.30
CA ASP A 13 -3.23 -0.15 -0.17
C ASP A 13 -3.04 -1.09 1.01
N VAL A 14 -2.00 -0.88 1.77
CA VAL A 14 -1.70 -1.74 2.92
C VAL A 14 -1.56 -0.89 4.18
N ALA A 15 -2.38 -1.18 5.18
CA ALA A 15 -2.21 -0.61 6.50
C ALA A 15 -1.25 -1.49 7.28
N ILE A 16 -0.04 -1.00 7.48
CA ILE A 16 1.03 -1.73 8.16
C ILE A 16 1.02 -1.28 9.61
N PHE A 17 0.71 -2.21 10.53
CA PHE A 17 0.59 -1.92 11.95
C PHE A 17 1.72 -2.56 12.75
N THR A 18 2.06 -1.88 13.84
CA THR A 18 2.89 -2.45 14.90
C THR A 18 2.37 -1.97 16.24
N VAL A 19 2.75 -2.68 17.31
CA VAL A 19 2.44 -2.26 18.68
C VAL A 19 3.76 -2.07 19.40
N THR A 20 4.01 -0.83 19.85
CA THR A 20 5.20 -0.48 20.62
C THR A 20 4.77 0.26 21.88
N GLU A 21 5.32 -0.11 23.03
CA GLU A 21 5.00 0.55 24.31
C GLU A 21 3.48 0.59 24.56
N ALA A 22 2.80 -0.51 24.26
CA ALA A 22 1.35 -0.65 24.41
C ALA A 22 0.55 0.34 23.53
N ASP A 23 1.17 0.91 22.51
CA ASP A 23 0.54 1.82 21.58
C ASP A 23 0.47 1.20 20.18
N LEU A 24 -0.73 1.19 19.60
CA LEU A 24 -0.95 0.72 18.23
C LEU A 24 -0.56 1.83 17.27
N LYS A 25 0.35 1.52 16.37
CA LYS A 25 0.85 2.49 15.38
C LYS A 25 0.66 1.98 13.98
N VAL A 26 0.43 2.91 13.07
CA VAL A 26 0.31 2.64 11.63
C VAL A 26 1.41 3.37 10.88
N LEU A 27 1.95 2.71 9.86
CA LEU A 27 2.97 3.31 9.00
C LEU A 27 2.29 4.17 7.94
N LEU A 28 2.68 5.42 7.87
CA LEU A 28 2.29 6.31 6.78
C LEU A 28 3.51 6.71 5.97
N VAL A 29 3.29 6.95 4.70
CA VAL A 29 4.32 7.42 3.77
C VAL A 29 3.91 8.76 3.22
N ARG A 30 4.91 9.58 2.92
CA ARG A 30 4.69 10.91 2.36
C ARG A 30 4.60 10.82 0.85
N ARG A 31 3.54 11.39 0.30
CA ARG A 31 3.36 11.39 -1.15
C ARG A 31 4.42 12.26 -1.82
N GLN A 32 5.01 11.72 -2.88
CA GLN A 32 6.06 12.40 -3.65
C GLN A 32 5.52 13.10 -4.90
N ALA A 33 4.24 12.88 -5.22
CA ALA A 33 3.66 13.37 -6.46
C ALA A 33 2.20 13.77 -6.26
N PRO A 34 1.64 14.62 -7.15
CA PRO A 34 0.21 14.89 -7.15
C PRO A 34 -0.61 13.62 -7.43
N PRO A 35 -1.86 13.54 -6.97
CA PRO A 35 -2.54 14.52 -6.12
C PRO A 35 -2.07 14.44 -4.67
N PHE A 36 -2.27 15.53 -3.92
CA PHE A 36 -1.95 15.60 -2.49
C PHE A 36 -0.47 15.41 -2.16
N ARG A 37 0.40 16.02 -2.98
CA ARG A 37 1.85 16.02 -2.71
C ARG A 37 2.13 16.45 -1.26
N ASP A 38 3.08 15.78 -0.61
CA ASP A 38 3.51 15.97 0.78
C ASP A 38 2.49 15.52 1.83
N ALA A 39 1.32 15.06 1.45
CA ALA A 39 0.38 14.47 2.38
C ALA A 39 0.85 13.08 2.83
N TRP A 40 0.53 12.75 4.08
CA TRP A 40 0.75 11.40 4.59
C TRP A 40 -0.38 10.48 4.16
N CYS A 41 -0.03 9.28 3.74
CA CYS A 41 -1.01 8.30 3.28
C CYS A 41 -0.55 6.87 3.59
N LEU A 42 -1.47 5.93 3.46
CA LEU A 42 -1.12 4.52 3.52
C LEU A 42 -0.20 4.16 2.35
N PRO A 43 0.77 3.27 2.57
CA PRO A 43 1.52 2.70 1.45
C PRO A 43 0.58 2.04 0.46
N GLY A 44 0.78 2.30 -0.81
CA GLY A 44 -0.05 1.73 -1.87
C GLY A 44 0.58 1.93 -3.22
N ASP A 45 0.10 1.17 -4.19
CA ASP A 45 0.55 1.28 -5.57
C ASP A 45 -0.44 0.61 -6.51
N ALA A 46 -0.32 0.94 -7.79
CA ALA A 46 -1.05 0.26 -8.83
C ALA A 46 -0.60 -1.19 -8.95
N VAL A 47 -1.54 -2.06 -9.30
CA VAL A 47 -1.25 -3.45 -9.57
C VAL A 47 -0.70 -3.56 -11.00
N ASP A 48 0.36 -4.34 -11.16
CA ASP A 48 0.87 -4.66 -12.49
C ASP A 48 -0.07 -5.69 -13.11
N LEU A 49 -0.87 -5.25 -14.07
CA LEU A 49 -1.85 -6.09 -14.76
C LEU A 49 -1.24 -6.93 -15.88
N GLY A 50 0.05 -6.71 -16.17
CA GLY A 50 0.74 -7.42 -17.25
C GLY A 50 0.24 -7.01 -18.63
N ASP A 51 0.62 -7.81 -19.62
CA ASP A 51 0.22 -7.59 -21.00
C ASP A 51 -1.13 -8.22 -21.27
N MET A 52 -1.94 -7.54 -22.06
CA MET A 52 -3.24 -8.05 -22.46
C MET A 52 -3.10 -9.38 -23.20
N GLY A 53 -3.93 -10.36 -22.84
CA GLY A 53 -3.94 -11.68 -23.46
C GLY A 53 -2.86 -12.61 -22.94
N ARG A 54 -2.04 -12.19 -21.99
CA ARG A 54 -1.02 -13.03 -21.36
C ARG A 54 -1.34 -13.21 -19.88
N GLN A 55 -0.94 -14.36 -19.34
CA GLN A 55 -1.03 -14.61 -17.90
C GLN A 55 0.22 -14.03 -17.21
N SER A 56 0.49 -12.77 -17.46
CA SER A 56 1.59 -12.02 -16.85
C SER A 56 1.03 -11.00 -15.88
N GLY A 57 1.93 -10.30 -15.20
CA GLY A 57 1.54 -9.35 -14.18
C GLY A 57 1.59 -9.99 -12.80
N GLU A 58 1.08 -9.27 -11.82
CA GLU A 58 1.10 -9.74 -10.43
C GLU A 58 -0.33 -9.98 -9.93
N ASN A 59 -0.49 -10.93 -9.02
CA ASN A 59 -1.76 -11.08 -8.30
C ASN A 59 -1.83 -10.07 -7.15
N LEU A 60 -2.98 -9.98 -6.50
CA LEU A 60 -3.20 -8.99 -5.45
C LEU A 60 -2.28 -9.19 -4.24
N ALA A 61 -2.02 -10.43 -3.87
CA ALA A 61 -1.12 -10.71 -2.76
C ALA A 61 0.31 -10.30 -3.09
N GLN A 62 0.77 -10.57 -4.31
CA GLN A 62 2.11 -10.16 -4.75
C GLN A 62 2.25 -8.63 -4.76
N ALA A 63 1.24 -7.92 -5.26
CA ALA A 63 1.24 -6.46 -5.26
C ALA A 63 1.30 -5.91 -3.82
N SER A 64 0.51 -6.47 -2.91
CA SER A 64 0.48 -6.04 -1.52
C SER A 64 1.81 -6.31 -0.81
N LEU A 65 2.43 -7.47 -1.05
CA LEU A 65 3.76 -7.77 -0.50
C LEU A 65 4.81 -6.81 -1.03
N ARG A 66 4.77 -6.50 -2.32
CA ARG A 66 5.68 -5.53 -2.92
C ARG A 66 5.54 -4.15 -2.28
N VAL A 67 4.30 -3.72 -2.01
CA VAL A 67 4.05 -2.46 -1.32
C VAL A 67 4.65 -2.47 0.09
N VAL A 68 4.47 -3.55 0.84
CA VAL A 68 5.05 -3.68 2.18
C VAL A 68 6.57 -3.61 2.12
N GLU A 69 7.18 -4.36 1.21
CA GLU A 69 8.64 -4.39 1.08
C GLU A 69 9.20 -3.03 0.66
N THR A 70 8.53 -2.35 -0.27
CA THR A 70 8.94 -1.01 -0.70
C THR A 70 8.83 0.00 0.45
N ALA A 71 7.75 -0.05 1.23
CA ALA A 71 7.52 0.89 2.31
C ALA A 71 8.43 0.65 3.51
N THR A 72 8.74 -0.60 3.81
CA THR A 72 9.51 -0.97 5.02
C THR A 72 10.97 -1.25 4.76
N GLY A 73 11.33 -1.65 3.54
CA GLY A 73 12.67 -2.13 3.22
C GLY A 73 12.94 -3.54 3.75
N LEU A 74 11.93 -4.23 4.22
CA LEU A 74 12.03 -5.56 4.82
C LEU A 74 11.31 -6.57 3.95
N ASP A 75 11.78 -7.81 3.99
CA ASP A 75 11.07 -8.91 3.33
C ASP A 75 9.71 -9.12 3.98
N ALA A 76 8.69 -9.33 3.16
CA ALA A 76 7.33 -9.54 3.63
C ALA A 76 6.91 -10.99 3.46
N ASP A 77 6.08 -11.44 4.39
CA ASP A 77 5.52 -12.78 4.39
C ASP A 77 4.01 -12.68 4.13
N SER A 78 3.52 -13.43 3.15
CA SER A 78 2.11 -13.43 2.78
C SER A 78 1.18 -13.83 3.92
N THR A 79 1.66 -14.60 4.89
CA THR A 79 0.87 -14.98 6.05
C THR A 79 0.54 -13.81 6.98
N GLN A 80 1.26 -12.69 6.81
CA GLN A 80 1.02 -11.48 7.59
C GLN A 80 -0.01 -10.55 6.95
N LEU A 81 -0.49 -10.88 5.75
CA LEU A 81 -1.45 -10.05 5.02
C LEU A 81 -2.87 -10.55 5.24
N HIS A 82 -3.78 -9.62 5.51
CA HIS A 82 -5.22 -9.90 5.62
C HIS A 82 -5.99 -8.87 4.81
N GLN A 83 -6.65 -9.32 3.74
CA GLN A 83 -7.50 -8.45 2.95
C GLN A 83 -8.71 -8.01 3.80
N VAL A 84 -9.00 -6.72 3.78
CA VAL A 84 -10.05 -6.13 4.62
C VAL A 84 -11.24 -5.68 3.80
N GLN A 85 -11.01 -4.87 2.77
CA GLN A 85 -12.10 -4.26 2.03
C GLN A 85 -11.62 -3.79 0.66
N THR A 86 -12.57 -3.76 -0.27
CA THR A 86 -12.36 -3.19 -1.60
C THR A 86 -13.13 -1.87 -1.70
N PHE A 87 -12.46 -0.82 -2.17
CA PHE A 87 -13.03 0.50 -2.35
C PHE A 87 -13.12 0.79 -3.84
N GLY A 88 -14.33 0.77 -4.38
CA GLY A 88 -14.56 0.92 -5.81
C GLY A 88 -15.52 2.03 -6.19
N GLN A 89 -15.86 2.91 -5.25
CA GLN A 89 -16.83 3.96 -5.48
C GLN A 89 -16.34 4.95 -6.55
N ALA A 90 -17.21 5.31 -7.48
CA ALA A 90 -16.91 6.32 -8.49
C ALA A 90 -16.70 7.68 -7.82
N GLY A 91 -15.75 8.46 -8.32
CA GLY A 91 -15.46 9.79 -7.81
C GLY A 91 -14.60 9.81 -6.55
N ARG A 92 -14.21 8.65 -6.02
CA ARG A 92 -13.36 8.54 -4.84
C ARG A 92 -11.95 9.07 -5.07
N ASP A 93 -11.40 8.81 -6.25
CA ASP A 93 -10.04 9.19 -6.60
C ASP A 93 -10.08 10.30 -7.66
N PRO A 94 -9.42 11.45 -7.40
CA PRO A 94 -9.44 12.56 -8.36
C PRO A 94 -8.74 12.26 -9.69
N ARG A 95 -7.90 11.21 -9.74
CA ARG A 95 -7.24 10.80 -10.98
C ARG A 95 -8.17 10.03 -11.92
N GLY A 96 -9.36 9.64 -11.46
CA GLY A 96 -10.33 8.87 -12.22
C GLY A 96 -10.83 7.66 -11.46
N ARG A 97 -11.34 6.68 -12.20
CA ARG A 97 -11.87 5.47 -11.59
C ARG A 97 -10.72 4.54 -11.20
N VAL A 98 -10.50 4.41 -9.90
CA VAL A 98 -9.51 3.49 -9.34
C VAL A 98 -10.20 2.63 -8.28
N VAL A 99 -10.10 1.33 -8.45
CA VAL A 99 -10.54 0.35 -7.45
C VAL A 99 -9.32 -0.05 -6.64
N THR A 100 -9.38 0.10 -5.33
CA THR A 100 -8.29 -0.33 -4.46
C THR A 100 -8.72 -1.46 -3.54
N VAL A 101 -7.84 -2.42 -3.35
CA VAL A 101 -8.02 -3.51 -2.40
C VAL A 101 -7.13 -3.21 -1.19
N ALA A 102 -7.76 -3.01 -0.05
CA ALA A 102 -7.05 -2.70 1.18
C ALA A 102 -6.77 -3.95 1.99
N SER A 103 -5.56 -4.06 2.49
CA SER A 103 -5.12 -5.17 3.33
C SER A 103 -4.45 -4.65 4.59
N LEU A 104 -4.43 -5.48 5.62
CA LEU A 104 -3.68 -5.23 6.85
C LEU A 104 -2.42 -6.09 6.85
N ALA A 105 -1.32 -5.52 7.32
CA ALA A 105 -0.09 -6.25 7.59
C ALA A 105 0.39 -5.90 8.99
N ARG A 106 0.84 -6.89 9.73
CA ARG A 106 1.40 -6.67 11.05
C ARG A 106 2.91 -6.81 11.00
N LEU A 107 3.60 -5.82 11.55
CA LEU A 107 5.05 -5.84 11.66
C LEU A 107 5.46 -6.05 13.11
N SER A 108 6.45 -6.91 13.33
CA SER A 108 7.01 -7.12 14.67
C SER A 108 7.56 -5.81 15.23
N PRO A 109 7.28 -5.50 16.52
CA PRO A 109 7.80 -4.25 17.12
C PRO A 109 9.32 -4.16 17.10
N ASP A 110 10.02 -5.29 17.05
CA ASP A 110 11.49 -5.30 16.99
C ASP A 110 12.00 -4.68 15.69
N LEU A 111 11.22 -4.72 14.62
CA LEU A 111 11.59 -4.20 13.31
C LEU A 111 11.14 -2.77 13.08
N ALA A 112 10.23 -2.26 13.91
CA ALA A 112 9.67 -0.91 13.71
C ALA A 112 10.73 0.19 13.68
N PRO A 113 11.78 0.19 14.54
CA PRO A 113 12.81 1.22 14.48
C PRO A 113 13.58 1.25 13.16
N LEU A 114 13.75 0.10 12.51
CA LEU A 114 14.43 0.03 11.21
C LEU A 114 13.65 0.75 10.12
N VAL A 115 12.32 0.66 10.17
CA VAL A 115 11.45 1.35 9.24
C VAL A 115 11.44 2.85 9.49
N GLU A 116 11.43 3.26 10.76
CA GLU A 116 11.41 4.65 11.18
C GLU A 116 12.63 5.44 10.68
N MET A 117 13.75 4.76 10.45
CA MET A 117 14.96 5.39 9.94
C MET A 117 14.89 5.71 8.44
N ARG A 118 13.86 5.23 7.73
CA ARG A 118 13.72 5.45 6.29
C ARG A 118 13.12 6.83 6.03
N PRO A 119 13.69 7.62 5.08
CA PRO A 119 13.11 8.92 4.74
C PRO A 119 11.73 8.76 4.11
N GLY A 120 10.83 9.68 4.44
CA GLY A 120 9.49 9.70 3.86
C GLY A 120 8.50 8.73 4.46
N SER A 121 8.87 8.02 5.53
CA SER A 121 7.98 7.09 6.25
C SER A 121 8.02 7.40 7.73
N ASP A 122 6.91 7.23 8.42
CA ASP A 122 6.87 7.40 9.87
C ASP A 122 5.71 6.64 10.49
N TRP A 123 5.83 6.35 11.77
CA TRP A 123 4.81 5.69 12.56
C TRP A 123 3.92 6.70 13.25
N PHE A 124 2.62 6.49 13.15
CA PHE A 124 1.62 7.36 13.77
C PHE A 124 0.74 6.56 14.71
N SER A 125 0.45 7.12 15.88
CA SER A 125 -0.45 6.49 16.84
C SER A 125 -1.87 6.46 16.28
N VAL A 126 -2.53 5.32 16.41
CA VAL A 126 -3.92 5.14 15.95
C VAL A 126 -4.90 5.58 17.03
N GLY A 127 -4.53 5.44 18.27
CA GLY A 127 -5.35 5.80 19.40
C GLY A 127 -5.12 7.21 19.87
#